data_e025f6c33f7cbbd8c298cdc15ea32587
#
_entry.id   e025f6c33f7cbbd8c298cdc15ea32587
#
_cell.length_a   1.000
_cell.length_b   1.000
_cell.length_c   1.000
_cell.angle_alpha   90.00
_cell.angle_beta   90.00
_cell.angle_gamma   90.00
#
_symmetry.space_group_name_H-M   'P 1'
#
loop_
_entity.id
_entity.type
_entity.pdbx_description
1 polymer ?
#
loop_
_entity_poly.entity_id
_entity_poly.type
_entity_poly.pdbx_seq_one_letter_code
_entity_poly.pdbx_strand_id
1 'polypeptide(L)'
;MKKTITHTLLLFPILAMGIQAQEKQSSPNLIFIMADQWRGDALGCLGKEAVKTPHLDQLASEGVNFTNAVSSYPVSSPARGMLMTGMYPVHSKVTGNCNSATAPYGVELPESARCWSDVLKDQGYELGYIGKWHLDSPYQPYIETSNNKGKIAWNEWCPKERRHGFSHWIAYGTYDYHLKPMYWDTDASRDEFYFVDQWGPEYETDRAIDYIANRDNKLRDAGKPFALVVSMNPPHTGYELVPDKYKEIYRDVDVETVCNSPIIAPKGTKMGDFYRKSVLDYYACMTGVDEQVGRIIRQLKEQGLFENTIVGFTSDHGDSMGMHEHIGKNIYYEEAMRIPMMISWPEKIAPRRDSTLMIAFADLYPSLLSLMGFKEQIPAEVQTFDLSASILSLE
;
A
#
# COMPACT_ATOMS: atom_id res chain seq x y z
N MET A 1 -90.53 1.28 32.01
CA MET A 1 -89.82 0.95 30.76
C MET A 1 -88.46 1.68 30.73
N LYS A 2 -87.37 0.95 31.07
CA LYS A 2 -86.00 1.48 31.01
C LYS A 2 -85.39 1.06 29.69
N LYS A 3 -84.97 2.02 28.85
CA LYS A 3 -84.23 1.76 27.59
C LYS A 3 -82.73 1.71 27.91
N THR A 4 -82.16 0.56 27.67
CA THR A 4 -80.71 0.32 27.74
C THR A 4 -80.12 0.72 26.40
N ILE A 5 -79.17 1.66 26.39
CA ILE A 5 -78.40 2.09 25.21
C ILE A 5 -77.06 1.32 25.25
N THR A 6 -76.88 0.44 24.30
CA THR A 6 -75.63 -0.34 24.13
C THR A 6 -74.68 0.46 23.22
N HIS A 7 -73.54 0.89 23.76
CA HIS A 7 -72.50 1.54 22.97
C HIS A 7 -71.54 0.47 22.44
N THR A 8 -71.52 0.32 21.12
CA THR A 8 -70.57 -0.55 20.42
C THR A 8 -69.31 0.28 20.16
N LEU A 9 -68.18 -0.05 20.84
CA LEU A 9 -66.87 0.49 20.56
C LEU A 9 -66.27 -0.24 19.34
N LEU A 10 -66.10 0.47 18.23
CA LEU A 10 -65.35 0.03 17.07
C LEU A 10 -63.85 0.31 17.33
N LEU A 11 -63.09 -0.76 17.60
CA LEU A 11 -61.61 -0.72 17.61
C LEU A 11 -61.11 -0.78 16.17
N PHE A 12 -60.51 0.31 15.68
CA PHE A 12 -59.73 0.30 14.45
C PHE A 12 -58.30 -0.19 14.78
N PRO A 13 -57.76 -1.18 14.06
CA PRO A 13 -56.36 -1.55 14.20
C PRO A 13 -55.50 -0.48 13.55
N ILE A 14 -54.69 0.24 14.35
CA ILE A 14 -53.62 1.08 13.83
C ILE A 14 -52.55 0.13 13.29
N LEU A 15 -52.47 0.06 11.97
CA LEU A 15 -51.36 -0.58 11.26
C LEU A 15 -50.12 0.34 11.46
N ALA A 16 -49.29 0.00 12.42
CA ALA A 16 -47.97 0.60 12.53
C ALA A 16 -47.11 0.14 11.33
N MET A 17 -47.08 0.91 10.26
CA MET A 17 -46.05 0.79 9.23
C MET A 17 -44.72 1.11 9.87
N GLY A 18 -43.99 0.07 10.24
CA GLY A 18 -42.57 0.20 10.59
C GLY A 18 -41.83 0.67 9.34
N ILE A 19 -41.53 1.96 9.31
CA ILE A 19 -40.49 2.49 8.42
C ILE A 19 -39.20 1.91 8.97
N GLN A 20 -38.75 0.77 8.40
CA GLN A 20 -37.36 0.38 8.52
C GLN A 20 -36.56 1.49 7.82
N ALA A 21 -36.01 2.39 8.61
CA ALA A 21 -34.92 3.22 8.13
C ALA A 21 -33.84 2.25 7.67
N GLN A 22 -33.67 2.10 6.36
CA GLN A 22 -32.54 1.42 5.77
C GLN A 22 -31.33 2.22 6.28
N GLU A 23 -30.59 1.69 7.26
CA GLU A 23 -29.34 2.27 7.72
C GLU A 23 -28.49 2.46 6.46
N LYS A 24 -28.24 3.72 6.13
CA LYS A 24 -27.37 4.09 5.02
C LYS A 24 -26.02 3.53 5.40
N GLN A 25 -25.66 2.37 4.85
CA GLN A 25 -24.38 1.71 5.10
C GLN A 25 -23.29 2.79 4.91
N SER A 26 -22.54 3.07 5.96
CA SER A 26 -21.47 4.06 5.89
C SER A 26 -20.43 3.58 4.89
N SER A 27 -19.99 4.46 3.98
CA SER A 27 -18.91 4.15 3.04
C SER A 27 -17.67 3.66 3.80
N PRO A 28 -17.01 2.57 3.37
CA PRO A 28 -15.88 2.02 4.09
C PRO A 28 -14.68 2.98 4.07
N ASN A 29 -13.87 2.95 5.10
CA ASN A 29 -12.53 3.55 5.02
C ASN A 29 -11.59 2.65 4.21
N LEU A 30 -10.47 3.21 3.76
CA LEU A 30 -9.39 2.47 3.11
C LEU A 30 -8.07 2.75 3.83
N ILE A 31 -7.38 1.71 4.24
CA ILE A 31 -5.96 1.75 4.60
C ILE A 31 -5.21 0.91 3.56
N PHE A 32 -4.38 1.56 2.77
CA PHE A 32 -3.58 0.90 1.75
C PHE A 32 -2.10 0.98 2.12
N ILE A 33 -1.52 -0.15 2.53
CA ILE A 33 -0.13 -0.25 2.94
C ILE A 33 0.66 -0.89 1.82
N MET A 34 1.74 -0.25 1.41
CA MET A 34 2.61 -0.73 0.35
C MET A 34 4.07 -0.72 0.82
N ALA A 35 4.76 -1.83 0.62
CA ALA A 35 6.21 -1.91 0.70
C ALA A 35 6.84 -1.68 -0.69
N ASP A 36 8.14 -1.40 -0.74
CA ASP A 36 8.91 -1.36 -1.99
C ASP A 36 9.86 -2.56 -2.04
N GLN A 37 9.86 -3.28 -3.16
CA GLN A 37 10.81 -4.35 -3.43
C GLN A 37 10.63 -5.62 -2.56
N TRP A 38 9.40 -5.93 -2.15
CA TRP A 38 9.07 -7.14 -1.38
C TRP A 38 8.61 -8.26 -2.30
N ARG A 39 9.39 -9.36 -2.42
CA ARG A 39 9.01 -10.50 -3.27
C ARG A 39 7.90 -11.35 -2.66
N GLY A 40 7.03 -11.89 -3.51
CA GLY A 40 5.78 -12.53 -3.12
C GLY A 40 5.92 -13.77 -2.25
N ASP A 41 7.00 -14.53 -2.38
CA ASP A 41 7.23 -15.77 -1.61
C ASP A 41 7.74 -15.51 -0.18
N ALA A 42 8.19 -14.28 0.12
CA ALA A 42 8.74 -13.91 1.43
C ALA A 42 7.64 -13.49 2.42
N LEU A 43 6.81 -14.44 2.81
CA LEU A 43 5.76 -14.32 3.83
C LEU A 43 5.80 -15.57 4.73
N GLY A 44 5.69 -15.39 6.06
CA GLY A 44 5.70 -16.49 7.03
C GLY A 44 4.60 -17.51 6.78
N CYS A 45 3.37 -17.07 6.49
CA CYS A 45 2.22 -17.94 6.20
C CYS A 45 2.37 -18.80 4.94
N LEU A 46 3.33 -18.50 4.04
CA LEU A 46 3.63 -19.33 2.88
C LEU A 46 4.61 -20.44 3.19
N GLY A 47 5.47 -20.27 4.21
CA GLY A 47 6.46 -21.26 4.63
C GLY A 47 7.55 -21.54 3.58
N LYS A 48 7.73 -20.64 2.60
CA LYS A 48 8.72 -20.81 1.52
C LYS A 48 10.07 -20.21 1.86
N GLU A 49 10.08 -19.18 2.66
CA GLU A 49 11.27 -18.46 3.13
C GLU A 49 11.27 -18.35 4.66
N ALA A 50 12.43 -18.16 5.25
CA ALA A 50 12.59 -18.13 6.72
C ALA A 50 12.21 -16.78 7.36
N VAL A 51 11.55 -15.92 6.62
CA VAL A 51 11.08 -14.62 7.08
C VAL A 51 9.98 -14.77 8.14
N LYS A 52 9.95 -13.87 9.11
CA LYS A 52 8.94 -13.84 10.18
C LYS A 52 8.01 -12.64 9.98
N THR A 53 6.75 -12.92 9.68
CA THR A 53 5.72 -11.89 9.40
C THR A 53 4.40 -12.17 10.14
N PRO A 54 4.42 -12.27 11.50
CA PRO A 54 3.26 -12.73 12.25
C PRO A 54 2.02 -11.84 12.10
N HIS A 55 2.17 -10.52 11.88
CA HIS A 55 1.04 -9.61 11.71
C HIS A 55 0.44 -9.69 10.31
N LEU A 56 1.26 -9.85 9.27
CA LEU A 56 0.79 -10.12 7.91
C LEU A 56 0.19 -11.53 7.81
N ASP A 57 0.74 -12.52 8.52
CA ASP A 57 0.16 -13.86 8.61
C ASP A 57 -1.24 -13.82 9.25
N GLN A 58 -1.42 -12.97 10.26
CA GLN A 58 -2.74 -12.71 10.86
C GLN A 58 -3.67 -12.01 9.85
N LEU A 59 -3.21 -10.95 9.16
CA LEU A 59 -4.00 -10.27 8.13
C LEU A 59 -4.42 -11.23 7.02
N ALA A 60 -3.51 -12.12 6.58
CA ALA A 60 -3.79 -13.18 5.62
C ALA A 60 -4.86 -14.16 6.10
N SER A 61 -4.96 -14.39 7.41
CA SER A 61 -5.98 -15.25 8.03
C SER A 61 -7.32 -14.53 8.30
N GLU A 62 -7.32 -13.20 8.29
CA GLU A 62 -8.52 -12.35 8.52
C GLU A 62 -9.09 -11.79 7.19
N GLY A 63 -8.48 -12.06 6.04
CA GLY A 63 -8.87 -11.57 4.72
C GLY A 63 -8.56 -12.53 3.60
N VAL A 64 -8.43 -12.00 2.37
CA VAL A 64 -7.97 -12.77 1.21
C VAL A 64 -6.47 -12.57 1.02
N ASN A 65 -5.74 -13.69 0.95
CA ASN A 65 -4.32 -13.72 0.55
C ASN A 65 -4.19 -14.27 -0.88
N PHE A 66 -3.86 -13.41 -1.83
CA PHE A 66 -3.67 -13.77 -3.24
C PHE A 66 -2.25 -14.26 -3.48
N THR A 67 -2.07 -15.53 -3.82
CA THR A 67 -0.74 -16.10 -4.06
C THR A 67 -0.24 -15.93 -5.51
N ASN A 68 -1.11 -15.48 -6.42
CA ASN A 68 -0.80 -15.20 -7.83
C ASN A 68 -0.89 -13.70 -8.16
N ALA A 69 -0.48 -12.86 -7.21
CA ALA A 69 -0.41 -11.43 -7.43
C ALA A 69 0.91 -11.03 -8.10
N VAL A 70 0.85 -10.15 -9.11
CA VAL A 70 2.02 -9.75 -9.89
C VAL A 70 2.09 -8.25 -10.10
N SER A 71 3.32 -7.73 -10.16
CA SER A 71 3.63 -6.42 -10.73
C SER A 71 3.81 -6.59 -12.24
N SER A 72 2.90 -6.02 -13.05
CA SER A 72 2.97 -6.13 -14.52
C SER A 72 4.18 -5.42 -15.12
N TYR A 73 4.80 -4.51 -14.37
CA TYR A 73 6.05 -3.86 -14.69
C TYR A 73 6.86 -3.69 -13.40
N PRO A 74 7.80 -4.63 -13.10
CA PRO A 74 8.46 -4.68 -11.80
C PRO A 74 9.57 -3.60 -11.67
N VAL A 75 9.15 -2.34 -11.67
CA VAL A 75 9.97 -1.12 -11.49
C VAL A 75 9.11 -0.09 -10.75
N SER A 76 9.67 0.58 -9.77
CA SER A 76 8.91 1.39 -8.79
C SER A 76 7.99 2.44 -9.43
N SER A 77 8.51 3.41 -10.23
CA SER A 77 7.63 4.47 -10.76
C SER A 77 6.59 3.95 -11.75
N PRO A 78 6.89 3.05 -12.72
CA PRO A 78 5.87 2.45 -13.59
C PRO A 78 4.79 1.70 -12.81
N ALA A 79 5.16 0.86 -11.83
CA ALA A 79 4.19 0.15 -11.02
C ALA A 79 3.27 1.12 -10.27
N ARG A 80 3.84 2.12 -9.60
CA ARG A 80 3.09 3.16 -8.88
C ARG A 80 2.21 3.99 -9.81
N GLY A 81 2.70 4.34 -11.00
CA GLY A 81 1.91 5.01 -12.04
C GLY A 81 0.70 4.19 -12.49
N MET A 82 0.88 2.87 -12.68
CA MET A 82 -0.22 1.95 -12.99
C MET A 82 -1.23 1.84 -11.84
N LEU A 83 -0.77 1.75 -10.59
CA LEU A 83 -1.65 1.76 -9.43
C LEU A 83 -2.49 3.03 -9.38
N MET A 84 -1.87 4.19 -9.57
CA MET A 84 -2.55 5.48 -9.46
C MET A 84 -3.57 5.71 -10.57
N THR A 85 -3.31 5.23 -11.79
CA THR A 85 -4.11 5.56 -12.99
C THR A 85 -4.95 4.40 -13.53
N GLY A 86 -4.67 3.15 -13.17
CA GLY A 86 -5.26 1.97 -13.80
C GLY A 86 -4.85 1.82 -15.28
N MET A 87 -3.78 2.51 -15.73
CA MET A 87 -3.31 2.50 -17.11
C MET A 87 -1.88 1.94 -17.21
N TYR A 88 -1.61 1.22 -18.31
CA TYR A 88 -0.26 0.73 -18.59
C TYR A 88 0.72 1.87 -18.90
N PRO A 89 2.05 1.68 -18.74
CA PRO A 89 3.06 2.74 -18.73
C PRO A 89 3.04 3.66 -19.96
N VAL A 90 2.74 3.15 -21.14
CA VAL A 90 2.65 3.98 -22.37
C VAL A 90 1.54 5.02 -22.27
N HIS A 91 0.43 4.68 -21.61
CA HIS A 91 -0.73 5.57 -21.45
C HIS A 91 -0.60 6.44 -20.18
N SER A 92 -0.11 5.88 -19.06
CA SER A 92 0.15 6.65 -17.84
C SER A 92 1.34 7.61 -17.97
N LYS A 93 2.16 7.50 -19.05
CA LYS A 93 3.41 8.23 -19.31
C LYS A 93 4.56 7.89 -18.35
N VAL A 94 4.35 7.05 -17.37
CA VAL A 94 5.39 6.61 -16.42
C VAL A 94 6.07 5.35 -16.98
N THR A 95 6.88 5.51 -18.03
CA THR A 95 7.50 4.41 -18.78
C THR A 95 8.80 3.88 -18.20
N GLY A 96 9.31 4.50 -17.14
CA GLY A 96 10.52 4.13 -16.40
C GLY A 96 10.53 4.82 -15.05
N ASN A 97 11.60 4.64 -14.26
CA ASN A 97 11.73 5.38 -13.01
C ASN A 97 11.85 6.88 -13.25
N CYS A 98 11.12 7.66 -12.45
CA CYS A 98 11.20 9.10 -12.39
C CYS A 98 12.57 9.51 -11.83
N ASN A 99 13.43 10.08 -12.67
CA ASN A 99 14.76 10.56 -12.32
C ASN A 99 15.25 11.58 -13.34
N SER A 100 16.40 12.21 -13.09
CA SER A 100 16.95 13.27 -13.96
C SER A 100 17.36 12.78 -15.37
N ALA A 101 17.57 11.49 -15.58
CA ALA A 101 17.88 10.94 -16.91
C ALA A 101 16.60 10.71 -17.75
N THR A 102 15.46 10.47 -17.10
CA THR A 102 14.16 10.24 -17.75
C THR A 102 13.28 11.49 -17.80
N ALA A 103 13.54 12.48 -16.94
CA ALA A 103 12.82 13.75 -16.91
C ALA A 103 12.75 14.48 -18.27
N PRO A 104 13.83 14.53 -19.11
CA PRO A 104 13.76 15.15 -20.42
C PRO A 104 12.76 14.50 -21.40
N TYR A 105 12.34 13.28 -21.11
CA TYR A 105 11.36 12.54 -21.90
C TYR A 105 9.94 12.60 -21.30
N GLY A 106 9.73 13.43 -20.28
CA GLY A 106 8.44 13.59 -19.60
C GLY A 106 7.98 12.34 -18.82
N VAL A 107 8.94 11.55 -18.31
CA VAL A 107 8.64 10.35 -17.51
C VAL A 107 8.31 10.77 -16.09
N GLU A 108 7.06 11.08 -15.86
CA GLU A 108 6.46 11.40 -14.56
C GLU A 108 4.95 11.24 -14.63
N LEU A 109 4.26 11.20 -13.50
CA LEU A 109 2.80 11.15 -13.47
C LEU A 109 2.23 12.51 -13.93
N PRO A 110 1.46 12.58 -15.04
CA PRO A 110 0.90 13.84 -15.49
C PRO A 110 -0.08 14.43 -14.47
N GLU A 111 -0.04 15.74 -14.26
CA GLU A 111 -1.01 16.46 -13.42
C GLU A 111 -2.46 16.24 -13.89
N SER A 112 -2.65 16.05 -15.22
CA SER A 112 -3.95 15.76 -15.80
C SER A 112 -4.42 14.32 -15.65
N ALA A 113 -3.60 13.43 -15.09
CA ALA A 113 -4.00 12.04 -14.88
C ALA A 113 -5.17 11.94 -13.90
N ARG A 114 -6.14 11.11 -14.21
CA ARG A 114 -7.27 10.84 -13.31
C ARG A 114 -6.93 9.64 -12.43
N CYS A 115 -6.46 9.91 -11.22
CA CYS A 115 -6.09 8.90 -10.24
C CYS A 115 -7.30 8.38 -9.45
N TRP A 116 -7.21 7.15 -8.89
CA TRP A 116 -8.28 6.63 -8.04
C TRP A 116 -8.55 7.54 -6.83
N SER A 117 -7.52 8.22 -6.32
CA SER A 117 -7.62 9.19 -5.24
C SER A 117 -8.42 10.42 -5.63
N ASP A 118 -8.32 10.90 -6.88
CA ASP A 118 -9.16 12.00 -7.36
C ASP A 118 -10.64 11.58 -7.42
N VAL A 119 -10.91 10.32 -7.78
CA VAL A 119 -12.29 9.79 -7.75
C VAL A 119 -12.82 9.80 -6.32
N LEU A 120 -12.04 9.29 -5.35
CA LEU A 120 -12.45 9.27 -3.94
C LEU A 120 -12.65 10.68 -3.37
N LYS A 121 -11.78 11.63 -3.73
CA LYS A 121 -11.95 13.04 -3.34
C LYS A 121 -13.30 13.61 -3.80
N ASP A 122 -13.67 13.37 -5.06
CA ASP A 122 -14.95 13.81 -5.61
C ASP A 122 -16.14 13.13 -4.92
N GLN A 123 -15.94 11.97 -4.33
CA GLN A 123 -16.93 11.25 -3.53
C GLN A 123 -16.90 11.66 -2.03
N GLY A 124 -16.14 12.71 -1.69
CA GLY A 124 -16.14 13.30 -0.35
C GLY A 124 -15.24 12.62 0.67
N TYR A 125 -14.28 11.80 0.24
CA TYR A 125 -13.28 11.19 1.12
C TYR A 125 -12.22 12.20 1.56
N GLU A 126 -11.76 12.06 2.80
CA GLU A 126 -10.51 12.66 3.27
C GLU A 126 -9.34 11.75 2.91
N LEU A 127 -8.29 12.33 2.29
CA LEU A 127 -7.21 11.54 1.69
C LEU A 127 -5.86 11.88 2.32
N GLY A 128 -5.14 10.84 2.79
CA GLY A 128 -3.78 10.95 3.31
C GLY A 128 -2.78 10.09 2.53
N TYR A 129 -1.57 10.62 2.36
CA TYR A 129 -0.43 9.89 1.81
C TYR A 129 0.79 10.05 2.70
N ILE A 130 1.42 8.94 3.08
CA ILE A 130 2.60 8.91 3.95
C ILE A 130 3.65 8.01 3.33
N GLY A 131 4.89 8.51 3.17
CA GLY A 131 6.04 7.76 2.70
C GLY A 131 6.41 8.00 1.24
N LYS A 132 6.96 6.98 0.56
CA LYS A 132 7.54 7.08 -0.78
C LYS A 132 6.49 7.32 -1.86
N TRP A 133 6.63 8.41 -2.63
CA TRP A 133 5.79 8.73 -3.79
C TRP A 133 6.39 8.29 -5.11
N HIS A 134 7.56 8.79 -5.46
CA HIS A 134 8.39 8.46 -6.64
C HIS A 134 7.67 8.56 -8.00
N LEU A 135 6.84 9.59 -8.17
CA LEU A 135 6.10 9.85 -9.40
C LEU A 135 6.35 11.24 -9.99
N ASP A 136 7.23 12.03 -9.38
CA ASP A 136 7.76 13.29 -9.91
C ASP A 136 9.23 13.13 -10.26
N SER A 137 9.63 13.67 -11.43
CA SER A 137 11.01 13.63 -11.89
C SER A 137 11.77 14.87 -11.42
N PRO A 138 13.03 14.74 -10.96
CA PRO A 138 13.84 15.88 -10.54
C PRO A 138 14.31 16.72 -11.71
N TYR A 139 14.17 18.04 -11.56
CA TYR A 139 14.68 19.07 -12.47
C TYR A 139 15.67 19.99 -11.77
N GLN A 140 16.63 20.52 -12.53
CA GLN A 140 17.64 21.45 -11.98
C GLN A 140 17.01 22.77 -11.52
N PRO A 141 17.51 23.36 -10.41
CA PRO A 141 18.53 22.84 -9.51
C PRO A 141 18.01 21.67 -8.68
N TYR A 142 18.80 20.59 -8.55
CA TYR A 142 18.38 19.42 -7.78
C TYR A 142 18.41 19.69 -6.29
N ILE A 143 17.48 19.05 -5.56
CA ILE A 143 17.44 19.08 -4.09
C ILE A 143 18.71 18.41 -3.54
N GLU A 144 19.37 19.04 -2.58
CA GLU A 144 20.63 18.56 -2.00
C GLU A 144 20.40 17.38 -1.04
N THR A 145 20.15 16.20 -1.58
CA THR A 145 20.04 14.94 -0.83
C THR A 145 21.06 13.92 -1.34
N SER A 146 21.33 12.87 -0.54
CA SER A 146 22.28 11.81 -0.93
C SER A 146 21.88 11.13 -2.24
N ASN A 147 20.60 10.93 -2.49
CA ASN A 147 20.06 10.33 -3.72
C ASN A 147 20.23 11.23 -4.96
N ASN A 148 20.59 12.50 -4.79
CA ASN A 148 20.77 13.47 -5.88
C ASN A 148 22.25 13.83 -6.14
N LYS A 149 23.19 13.29 -5.37
CA LYS A 149 24.64 13.59 -5.49
C LYS A 149 25.35 12.81 -6.60
N GLY A 150 24.71 11.79 -7.18
CA GLY A 150 25.28 10.98 -8.25
C GLY A 150 25.16 11.61 -9.65
N LYS A 151 25.46 10.82 -10.69
CA LYS A 151 25.23 11.23 -12.08
C LYS A 151 23.76 11.42 -12.43
N ILE A 152 22.89 10.76 -11.67
CA ILE A 152 21.42 10.78 -11.82
C ILE A 152 20.87 11.26 -10.48
N ALA A 153 20.03 12.28 -10.52
CA ALA A 153 19.21 12.69 -9.38
C ALA A 153 17.90 11.90 -9.39
N TRP A 154 17.45 11.49 -8.19
CA TRP A 154 16.33 10.58 -8.03
C TRP A 154 15.19 11.15 -7.20
N ASN A 155 15.52 12.02 -6.22
CA ASN A 155 14.54 12.50 -5.25
C ASN A 155 14.00 13.88 -5.64
N GLU A 156 12.68 14.04 -5.63
CA GLU A 156 12.00 15.28 -5.94
C GLU A 156 10.82 15.52 -5.00
N TRP A 157 10.49 16.77 -4.80
CA TRP A 157 9.31 17.25 -4.12
C TRP A 157 8.07 17.15 -5.01
N CYS A 158 6.91 16.83 -4.41
CA CYS A 158 5.63 16.81 -5.11
C CYS A 158 4.81 18.06 -4.71
N PRO A 159 4.56 19.00 -5.61
CA PRO A 159 3.74 20.17 -5.32
C PRO A 159 2.26 19.79 -5.13
N LYS A 160 1.49 20.63 -4.43
CA LYS A 160 0.11 20.31 -4.02
C LYS A 160 -0.81 19.95 -5.18
N GLU A 161 -0.68 20.64 -6.30
CA GLU A 161 -1.46 20.44 -7.52
C GLU A 161 -1.24 19.07 -8.18
N ARG A 162 -0.11 18.42 -7.89
CA ARG A 162 0.27 17.12 -8.44
C ARG A 162 0.00 15.94 -7.48
N ARG A 163 -0.59 16.21 -6.30
CA ARG A 163 -0.86 15.18 -5.28
C ARG A 163 -2.16 14.40 -5.49
N HIS A 164 -2.86 14.63 -6.59
CA HIS A 164 -4.05 13.87 -7.00
C HIS A 164 -5.06 13.63 -5.87
N GLY A 165 -5.50 14.71 -5.23
CA GLY A 165 -6.52 14.66 -4.19
C GLY A 165 -6.02 14.46 -2.77
N PHE A 166 -4.79 14.00 -2.54
CA PHE A 166 -4.25 13.84 -1.19
C PHE A 166 -4.04 15.19 -0.49
N SER A 167 -4.84 15.44 0.55
CA SER A 167 -4.85 16.67 1.34
C SER A 167 -3.94 16.61 2.56
N HIS A 168 -3.75 15.43 3.15
CA HIS A 168 -2.74 15.17 4.18
C HIS A 168 -1.54 14.48 3.54
N TRP A 169 -0.35 15.09 3.70
CA TRP A 169 0.84 14.69 2.94
C TRP A 169 2.09 14.72 3.81
N ILE A 170 2.72 13.57 4.00
CA ILE A 170 4.03 13.42 4.65
C ILE A 170 4.83 12.46 3.78
N ALA A 171 5.54 12.98 2.76
CA ALA A 171 6.08 12.12 1.72
C ALA A 171 7.40 12.64 1.16
N TYR A 172 8.03 11.78 0.36
CA TYR A 172 9.26 12.07 -0.40
C TYR A 172 9.19 11.38 -1.76
N GLY A 173 10.02 11.78 -2.71
CA GLY A 173 10.13 11.11 -4.00
C GLY A 173 10.70 9.70 -3.83
N THR A 174 12.04 9.59 -3.78
CA THR A 174 12.72 8.35 -3.37
C THR A 174 13.99 8.70 -2.57
N TYR A 175 14.17 8.04 -1.42
CA TYR A 175 15.29 8.27 -0.53
C TYR A 175 15.64 7.00 0.24
N ASP A 176 16.86 6.47 0.06
CA ASP A 176 17.22 5.12 0.47
C ASP A 176 18.01 5.05 1.79
N TYR A 177 18.13 6.16 2.52
CA TYR A 177 18.75 6.14 3.85
C TYR A 177 17.67 5.92 4.93
N HIS A 178 17.26 4.66 5.08
CA HIS A 178 16.08 4.26 5.86
C HIS A 178 16.16 4.58 7.36
N LEU A 179 17.38 4.63 7.96
CA LEU A 179 17.57 4.95 9.39
C LEU A 179 17.50 6.45 9.70
N LYS A 180 17.57 7.29 8.69
CA LYS A 180 17.41 8.75 8.80
C LYS A 180 16.68 9.29 7.58
N PRO A 181 15.40 8.91 7.40
CA PRO A 181 14.62 9.33 6.24
C PRO A 181 14.35 10.83 6.24
N MET A 182 13.89 11.31 5.09
CA MET A 182 13.49 12.70 4.92
C MET A 182 12.05 12.81 4.43
N TYR A 183 11.39 13.92 4.74
CA TYR A 183 10.00 14.16 4.35
C TYR A 183 9.74 15.61 4.01
N TRP A 184 8.66 15.84 3.28
CA TRP A 184 7.95 17.09 3.15
C TRP A 184 6.56 16.94 3.75
N ASP A 185 6.16 17.90 4.56
CA ASP A 185 4.79 17.97 5.11
C ASP A 185 3.80 18.57 4.10
N THR A 186 2.53 18.53 4.46
CA THR A 186 1.40 19.02 3.64
C THR A 186 1.61 20.42 3.08
N ASP A 187 2.11 21.35 3.87
CA ASP A 187 2.23 22.75 3.51
C ASP A 187 3.66 23.17 3.11
N ALA A 188 4.61 22.22 3.16
CA ALA A 188 6.01 22.49 2.88
C ALA A 188 6.24 22.90 1.43
N SER A 189 7.05 23.93 1.23
CA SER A 189 7.67 24.24 -0.07
C SER A 189 8.82 23.28 -0.36
N ARG A 190 9.35 23.35 -1.59
CA ARG A 190 10.39 22.43 -2.07
C ARG A 190 11.65 22.41 -1.19
N ASP A 191 12.01 23.52 -0.60
CA ASP A 191 13.22 23.67 0.24
C ASP A 191 12.96 23.37 1.73
N GLU A 192 11.72 23.13 2.14
CA GLU A 192 11.32 22.90 3.54
C GLU A 192 11.21 21.41 3.87
N PHE A 193 12.17 20.60 3.43
CA PHE A 193 12.26 19.20 3.85
C PHE A 193 13.00 19.07 5.19
N TYR A 194 12.72 17.98 5.90
CA TYR A 194 13.38 17.66 7.16
C TYR A 194 13.80 16.20 7.23
N PHE A 195 14.79 15.92 8.08
CA PHE A 195 15.25 14.56 8.38
C PHE A 195 14.75 14.12 9.74
N VAL A 196 14.52 12.82 9.90
CA VAL A 196 14.03 12.21 11.13
C VAL A 196 15.05 11.21 11.64
N ASP A 197 15.41 11.31 12.94
CA ASP A 197 16.28 10.32 13.62
C ASP A 197 15.45 9.13 14.14
N GLN A 198 14.78 8.43 13.19
CA GLN A 198 13.95 7.26 13.42
C GLN A 198 13.92 6.44 12.13
N TRP A 199 13.77 5.13 12.22
CA TRP A 199 13.61 4.29 11.03
C TRP A 199 12.33 4.67 10.28
N GLY A 200 12.42 4.77 8.93
CA GLY A 200 11.33 5.28 8.09
C GLY A 200 9.97 4.64 8.37
N PRO A 201 9.83 3.30 8.30
CA PRO A 201 8.56 2.64 8.60
C PRO A 201 8.00 2.91 10.00
N GLU A 202 8.84 3.07 11.03
CA GLU A 202 8.38 3.43 12.37
C GLU A 202 7.79 4.84 12.40
N TYR A 203 8.49 5.81 11.79
CA TYR A 203 7.99 7.19 11.70
C TYR A 203 6.70 7.28 10.87
N GLU A 204 6.67 6.65 9.70
CA GLU A 204 5.51 6.61 8.82
C GLU A 204 4.29 5.99 9.52
N THR A 205 4.52 4.96 10.33
CA THR A 205 3.47 4.34 11.16
C THR A 205 2.98 5.27 12.27
N ASP A 206 3.88 5.99 12.96
CA ASP A 206 3.47 6.98 13.96
C ASP A 206 2.57 8.05 13.35
N ARG A 207 2.90 8.54 12.15
CA ARG A 207 2.06 9.50 11.41
C ARG A 207 0.73 8.90 10.95
N ALA A 208 0.73 7.62 10.52
CA ALA A 208 -0.49 6.91 10.17
C ALA A 208 -1.42 6.74 11.39
N ILE A 209 -0.87 6.38 12.54
CA ILE A 209 -1.59 6.29 13.81
C ILE A 209 -2.19 7.65 14.19
N ASP A 210 -1.44 8.75 14.08
CA ASP A 210 -1.95 10.09 14.33
C ASP A 210 -3.12 10.45 13.40
N TYR A 211 -3.00 10.11 12.10
CA TYR A 211 -4.07 10.35 11.12
C TYR A 211 -5.32 9.52 11.42
N ILE A 212 -5.17 8.23 11.75
CA ILE A 212 -6.30 7.34 12.12
C ILE A 212 -6.96 7.83 13.41
N ALA A 213 -6.18 8.14 14.44
CA ALA A 213 -6.68 8.64 15.72
C ALA A 213 -7.37 10.00 15.58
N ASN A 214 -6.89 10.84 14.66
CA ASN A 214 -7.45 12.15 14.34
C ASN A 214 -7.86 12.97 15.59
N ARG A 215 -6.97 13.08 16.55
CA ARG A 215 -7.22 13.76 17.82
C ARG A 215 -7.60 15.22 17.55
N ASP A 216 -8.69 15.64 18.19
CA ASP A 216 -9.24 17.00 18.07
C ASP A 216 -9.68 17.37 16.62
N ASN A 217 -9.92 16.39 15.74
CA ASN A 217 -10.30 16.58 14.33
C ASN A 217 -9.34 17.51 13.55
N LYS A 218 -8.03 17.41 13.84
CA LYS A 218 -7.03 18.31 13.26
C LYS A 218 -6.49 17.85 11.90
N LEU A 219 -6.51 16.54 11.62
CA LEU A 219 -5.87 15.98 10.43
C LEU A 219 -6.87 15.66 9.31
N ARG A 220 -8.15 15.46 9.66
CA ARG A 220 -9.25 15.20 8.72
C ARG A 220 -10.60 15.50 9.37
N ASP A 221 -11.63 15.68 8.57
CA ASP A 221 -13.02 15.75 9.03
C ASP A 221 -13.48 14.36 9.50
N ALA A 222 -13.78 14.21 10.79
CA ALA A 222 -14.21 12.94 11.38
C ALA A 222 -15.60 12.49 10.90
N GLY A 223 -16.40 13.40 10.33
CA GLY A 223 -17.71 13.09 9.77
C GLY A 223 -17.65 12.46 8.38
N LYS A 224 -16.46 12.34 7.79
CA LYS A 224 -16.25 11.78 6.44
C LYS A 224 -15.47 10.46 6.48
N PRO A 225 -15.72 9.58 5.49
CA PRO A 225 -14.85 8.44 5.29
C PRO A 225 -13.46 8.91 4.83
N PHE A 226 -12.45 8.08 5.06
CA PHE A 226 -11.09 8.42 4.67
C PHE A 226 -10.38 7.29 3.93
N ALA A 227 -9.41 7.66 3.12
CA ALA A 227 -8.43 6.74 2.56
C ALA A 227 -7.01 7.21 2.90
N LEU A 228 -6.21 6.30 3.45
CA LEU A 228 -4.82 6.55 3.81
C LEU A 228 -3.92 5.56 3.09
N VAL A 229 -2.95 6.08 2.35
CA VAL A 229 -1.83 5.31 1.79
C VAL A 229 -0.63 5.43 2.71
N VAL A 230 -0.03 4.29 3.08
CA VAL A 230 1.25 4.23 3.79
C VAL A 230 2.24 3.46 2.92
N SER A 231 3.16 4.16 2.30
CA SER A 231 4.09 3.65 1.29
C SER A 231 5.51 3.57 1.83
N MET A 232 5.82 2.45 2.48
CA MET A 232 7.11 2.21 3.13
C MET A 232 8.18 1.84 2.11
N ASN A 233 9.38 2.48 2.19
CA ASN A 233 10.47 2.16 1.27
C ASN A 233 11.14 0.80 1.57
N PRO A 234 11.43 0.37 2.82
CA PRO A 234 11.90 -0.99 3.08
C PRO A 234 10.88 -2.06 2.66
N PRO A 235 11.38 -3.21 2.15
CA PRO A 235 12.76 -3.67 2.14
C PRO A 235 13.60 -3.28 0.90
N HIS A 236 13.34 -2.15 0.23
CA HIS A 236 14.20 -1.65 -0.84
C HIS A 236 15.68 -1.63 -0.44
N THR A 237 16.59 -1.66 -1.43
CA THR A 237 18.04 -1.69 -1.24
C THR A 237 18.55 -0.71 -0.20
N GLY A 238 19.61 -1.12 0.51
CA GLY A 238 20.05 -0.58 1.78
C GLY A 238 19.54 -1.51 2.90
N TYR A 239 19.47 -2.83 2.63
CA TYR A 239 18.90 -3.83 3.53
C TYR A 239 19.51 -3.79 4.94
N GLU A 240 20.80 -3.44 5.04
CA GLU A 240 21.52 -3.26 6.32
C GLU A 240 21.01 -2.04 7.12
N LEU A 241 20.27 -1.12 6.50
CA LEU A 241 19.73 0.09 7.13
C LEU A 241 18.40 -0.20 7.85
N VAL A 242 18.43 -1.17 8.72
CA VAL A 242 17.31 -1.62 9.56
C VAL A 242 17.74 -1.62 11.03
N PRO A 243 16.85 -1.29 12.00
CA PRO A 243 17.17 -1.31 13.43
C PRO A 243 17.69 -2.67 13.89
N ASP A 244 18.71 -2.66 14.75
CA ASP A 244 19.37 -3.86 15.25
C ASP A 244 18.39 -4.86 15.90
N LYS A 245 17.32 -4.38 16.55
CA LYS A 245 16.30 -5.24 17.17
C LYS A 245 15.70 -6.26 16.18
N TYR A 246 15.60 -5.91 14.90
CA TYR A 246 15.09 -6.82 13.86
C TYR A 246 16.18 -7.76 13.34
N LYS A 247 17.44 -7.30 13.25
CA LYS A 247 18.59 -8.16 12.90
C LYS A 247 18.82 -9.23 13.96
N GLU A 248 18.64 -8.92 15.24
CA GLU A 248 18.76 -9.86 16.35
C GLU A 248 17.85 -11.08 16.21
N ILE A 249 16.68 -10.94 15.56
CA ILE A 249 15.73 -12.02 15.30
C ILE A 249 16.35 -13.13 14.41
N TYR A 250 17.32 -12.75 13.59
CA TYR A 250 18.00 -13.63 12.62
C TYR A 250 19.46 -13.90 12.94
N ARG A 251 19.96 -13.44 14.11
CA ARG A 251 21.37 -13.56 14.51
C ARG A 251 21.89 -15.02 14.44
N ASP A 252 21.10 -15.95 14.94
CA ASP A 252 21.49 -17.36 15.05
C ASP A 252 21.06 -18.21 13.85
N VAL A 253 20.53 -17.57 12.79
CA VAL A 253 20.15 -18.26 11.56
C VAL A 253 21.42 -18.51 10.75
N ASP A 254 21.73 -19.79 10.50
CA ASP A 254 22.78 -20.14 9.52
C ASP A 254 22.27 -19.79 8.10
N VAL A 255 22.91 -18.82 7.46
CA VAL A 255 22.53 -18.33 6.14
C VAL A 255 22.51 -19.44 5.08
N GLU A 256 23.30 -20.51 5.23
CA GLU A 256 23.30 -21.64 4.28
C GLU A 256 21.97 -22.41 4.33
N THR A 257 21.25 -22.40 5.46
CA THR A 257 19.93 -23.04 5.56
C THR A 257 18.85 -22.36 4.74
N VAL A 258 19.03 -21.07 4.42
CA VAL A 258 18.11 -20.31 3.56
C VAL A 258 18.59 -20.25 2.10
N CYS A 259 19.74 -20.85 1.79
CA CYS A 259 20.30 -20.94 0.43
C CYS A 259 19.96 -22.28 -0.25
N ASN A 260 18.72 -22.77 -0.05
CA ASN A 260 18.28 -24.09 -0.48
C ASN A 260 17.65 -24.15 -1.88
N SER A 261 17.53 -23.01 -2.58
CA SER A 261 16.99 -22.95 -3.93
C SER A 261 18.08 -23.08 -5.00
N PRO A 262 17.86 -23.85 -6.08
CA PRO A 262 18.84 -24.02 -7.17
C PRO A 262 19.09 -22.75 -7.99
N ILE A 263 18.24 -21.74 -7.86
CA ILE A 263 18.39 -20.44 -8.55
C ILE A 263 19.31 -19.47 -7.77
N ILE A 264 19.68 -19.82 -6.53
CA ILE A 264 20.68 -19.08 -5.76
C ILE A 264 22.07 -19.53 -6.19
N ALA A 265 22.87 -18.58 -6.67
CA ALA A 265 24.22 -18.87 -7.15
C ALA A 265 25.10 -19.47 -6.04
N PRO A 266 26.09 -20.32 -6.38
CA PRO A 266 26.99 -20.97 -5.41
C PRO A 266 27.78 -19.94 -4.58
N LYS A 267 28.11 -20.31 -3.35
CA LYS A 267 29.07 -19.60 -2.50
C LYS A 267 30.42 -19.43 -3.22
N GLY A 268 31.03 -18.26 -3.06
CA GLY A 268 32.26 -17.91 -3.75
C GLY A 268 32.05 -17.27 -5.13
N THR A 269 30.81 -17.21 -5.62
CA THR A 269 30.45 -16.38 -6.78
C THR A 269 29.96 -15.00 -6.33
N LYS A 270 30.11 -14.00 -7.19
CA LYS A 270 29.65 -12.61 -6.89
C LYS A 270 28.18 -12.56 -6.44
N MET A 271 27.30 -13.25 -7.14
CA MET A 271 25.86 -13.23 -6.85
C MET A 271 25.49 -14.10 -5.66
N GLY A 272 26.14 -15.25 -5.51
CA GLY A 272 25.93 -16.12 -4.35
C GLY A 272 26.40 -15.50 -3.04
N ASP A 273 27.51 -14.77 -3.06
CA ASP A 273 28.02 -14.05 -1.89
C ASP A 273 27.18 -12.81 -1.59
N PHE A 274 26.67 -12.12 -2.61
CA PHE A 274 25.74 -11.01 -2.45
C PHE A 274 24.43 -11.45 -1.77
N TYR A 275 23.83 -12.58 -2.23
CA TYR A 275 22.62 -13.15 -1.61
C TYR A 275 22.86 -13.44 -0.13
N ARG A 276 23.94 -14.18 0.19
CA ARG A 276 24.27 -14.58 1.57
C ARG A 276 24.51 -13.41 2.50
N LYS A 277 25.13 -12.36 1.97
CA LYS A 277 25.36 -11.11 2.73
C LYS A 277 24.07 -10.38 3.03
N SER A 278 23.06 -10.44 2.14
CA SER A 278 21.93 -9.52 2.15
C SER A 278 20.62 -10.12 2.65
N VAL A 279 20.43 -11.43 2.52
CA VAL A 279 19.12 -12.06 2.71
C VAL A 279 18.59 -11.96 4.14
N LEU A 280 19.43 -12.05 5.16
CA LEU A 280 18.98 -11.96 6.56
C LEU A 280 18.63 -10.52 6.94
N ASP A 281 19.36 -9.52 6.42
CA ASP A 281 19.01 -8.12 6.59
C ASP A 281 17.71 -7.78 5.83
N TYR A 282 17.50 -8.35 4.66
CA TYR A 282 16.24 -8.23 3.91
C TYR A 282 15.06 -8.80 4.71
N TYR A 283 15.21 -9.96 5.34
CA TYR A 283 14.21 -10.52 6.23
C TYR A 283 13.99 -9.63 7.48
N ALA A 284 15.05 -9.06 8.03
CA ALA A 284 14.95 -8.14 9.15
C ALA A 284 14.15 -6.88 8.78
N CYS A 285 14.36 -6.31 7.60
CA CYS A 285 13.55 -5.21 7.06
C CYS A 285 12.06 -5.60 6.98
N MET A 286 11.77 -6.77 6.41
CA MET A 286 10.39 -7.28 6.28
C MET A 286 9.71 -7.49 7.63
N THR A 287 10.41 -8.08 8.59
CA THR A 287 9.89 -8.28 9.95
C THR A 287 9.62 -6.94 10.63
N GLY A 288 10.48 -5.95 10.40
CA GLY A 288 10.25 -4.60 10.89
C GLY A 288 9.02 -3.93 10.28
N VAL A 289 8.82 -4.04 8.97
CA VAL A 289 7.60 -3.54 8.28
C VAL A 289 6.36 -4.29 8.77
N ASP A 290 6.44 -5.61 8.95
CA ASP A 290 5.36 -6.42 9.51
C ASP A 290 4.90 -5.92 10.89
N GLU A 291 5.83 -5.60 11.79
CA GLU A 291 5.52 -5.00 13.09
C GLU A 291 4.74 -3.69 12.91
N GLN A 292 5.12 -2.86 11.93
CA GLN A 292 4.45 -1.59 11.68
C GLN A 292 3.03 -1.79 11.13
N VAL A 293 2.82 -2.75 10.24
CA VAL A 293 1.47 -3.16 9.79
C VAL A 293 0.60 -3.57 10.98
N GLY A 294 1.14 -4.37 11.89
CA GLY A 294 0.46 -4.77 13.12
C GLY A 294 0.06 -3.58 14.01
N ARG A 295 0.90 -2.54 14.09
CA ARG A 295 0.61 -1.31 14.85
C ARG A 295 -0.56 -0.53 14.22
N ILE A 296 -0.59 -0.39 12.89
CA ILE A 296 -1.68 0.28 12.17
C ILE A 296 -3.00 -0.46 12.37
N ILE A 297 -3.02 -1.78 12.21
CA ILE A 297 -4.23 -2.60 12.40
C ILE A 297 -4.73 -2.51 13.84
N ARG A 298 -3.84 -2.54 14.82
CA ARG A 298 -4.19 -2.37 16.22
C ARG A 298 -4.87 -1.02 16.46
N GLN A 299 -4.33 0.05 15.90
CA GLN A 299 -4.92 1.39 16.01
C GLN A 299 -6.34 1.45 15.43
N LEU A 300 -6.59 0.80 14.29
CA LEU A 300 -7.93 0.71 13.71
C LEU A 300 -8.90 -0.03 14.64
N LYS A 301 -8.46 -1.14 15.26
CA LYS A 301 -9.25 -1.93 16.22
C LYS A 301 -9.55 -1.11 17.48
N GLU A 302 -8.57 -0.40 18.02
CA GLU A 302 -8.72 0.46 19.21
C GLU A 302 -9.68 1.65 18.98
N GLN A 303 -9.77 2.16 17.74
CA GLN A 303 -10.70 3.22 17.38
C GLN A 303 -12.08 2.69 16.94
N GLY A 304 -12.29 1.38 16.93
CA GLY A 304 -13.55 0.77 16.46
C GLY A 304 -13.83 0.98 14.97
N LEU A 305 -12.76 1.21 14.17
CA LEU A 305 -12.86 1.48 12.73
C LEU A 305 -12.62 0.23 11.87
N PHE A 306 -12.02 -0.82 12.43
CA PHE A 306 -11.50 -1.95 11.67
C PHE A 306 -12.57 -2.69 10.86
N GLU A 307 -13.77 -2.90 11.45
CA GLU A 307 -14.84 -3.65 10.80
C GLU A 307 -15.30 -3.02 9.47
N ASN A 308 -15.42 -1.67 9.43
CA ASN A 308 -15.78 -0.93 8.21
C ASN A 308 -14.57 -0.27 7.53
N THR A 309 -13.44 -0.96 7.53
CA THR A 309 -12.22 -0.51 6.84
C THR A 309 -11.69 -1.61 5.93
N ILE A 310 -11.46 -1.25 4.67
CA ILE A 310 -10.71 -2.09 3.75
C ILE A 310 -9.22 -1.89 4.07
N VAL A 311 -8.53 -2.97 4.45
CA VAL A 311 -7.08 -2.96 4.68
C VAL A 311 -6.41 -3.74 3.57
N GLY A 312 -5.61 -3.07 2.75
CA GLY A 312 -4.79 -3.68 1.70
C GLY A 312 -3.31 -3.67 2.07
N PHE A 313 -2.60 -4.78 1.85
CA PHE A 313 -1.14 -4.85 1.91
C PHE A 313 -0.58 -5.44 0.62
N THR A 314 0.46 -4.80 0.06
CA THR A 314 1.13 -5.26 -1.16
C THR A 314 2.55 -4.67 -1.30
N SER A 315 3.21 -4.95 -2.44
CA SER A 315 4.46 -4.32 -2.89
C SER A 315 4.35 -3.88 -4.34
N ASP A 316 5.13 -2.87 -4.72
CA ASP A 316 5.18 -2.40 -6.13
C ASP A 316 5.93 -3.38 -7.04
N HIS A 317 6.89 -4.14 -6.55
CA HIS A 317 7.60 -5.26 -7.21
C HIS A 317 8.38 -6.08 -6.18
N GLY A 318 8.98 -7.18 -6.63
CA GLY A 318 9.87 -8.00 -5.84
C GLY A 318 11.35 -7.66 -6.02
N ASP A 319 12.23 -8.62 -5.68
CA ASP A 319 13.69 -8.50 -5.73
C ASP A 319 14.35 -9.85 -6.03
N SER A 320 15.20 -9.89 -7.04
CA SER A 320 15.98 -11.06 -7.40
C SER A 320 17.17 -11.32 -6.46
N MET A 321 17.70 -10.31 -5.81
CA MET A 321 18.77 -10.40 -4.79
C MET A 321 19.95 -11.32 -5.18
N GLY A 322 20.36 -11.36 -6.45
CA GLY A 322 21.42 -12.23 -6.96
C GLY A 322 20.93 -13.58 -7.51
N MET A 323 19.66 -13.94 -7.30
CA MET A 323 19.03 -15.08 -7.98
C MET A 323 18.98 -14.83 -9.48
N HIS A 324 19.07 -15.89 -10.27
CA HIS A 324 19.21 -15.81 -11.73
C HIS A 324 20.38 -14.92 -12.20
N GLU A 325 21.45 -14.81 -11.39
CA GLU A 325 22.60 -13.93 -11.63
C GLU A 325 22.23 -12.44 -11.81
N HIS A 326 21.07 -12.01 -11.25
CA HIS A 326 20.56 -10.66 -11.36
C HIS A 326 20.33 -10.02 -9.98
N ILE A 327 20.72 -8.75 -9.84
CA ILE A 327 20.45 -7.94 -8.64
C ILE A 327 19.30 -6.99 -8.93
N GLY A 328 18.31 -6.95 -8.03
CA GLY A 328 17.19 -6.04 -8.10
C GLY A 328 16.03 -6.60 -8.94
N LYS A 329 15.50 -5.77 -9.82
CA LYS A 329 14.19 -5.89 -10.48
C LYS A 329 14.32 -5.58 -11.98
N ASN A 330 13.19 -5.35 -12.66
CA ASN A 330 13.13 -5.08 -14.11
C ASN A 330 13.46 -6.30 -14.98
N ILE A 331 13.07 -7.47 -14.51
CA ILE A 331 13.17 -8.75 -15.20
C ILE A 331 11.86 -9.52 -15.01
N TYR A 332 11.65 -10.54 -15.84
CA TYR A 332 10.42 -11.33 -15.88
C TYR A 332 10.40 -12.56 -14.97
N TYR A 333 11.37 -12.69 -14.08
CA TYR A 333 11.39 -13.79 -13.11
C TYR A 333 10.45 -13.53 -11.93
N GLU A 334 9.96 -14.62 -11.34
CA GLU A 334 8.99 -14.61 -10.24
C GLU A 334 9.45 -13.72 -9.07
N GLU A 335 10.74 -13.73 -8.74
CA GLU A 335 11.29 -12.97 -7.62
C GLU A 335 11.18 -11.47 -7.81
N ALA A 336 11.14 -10.99 -9.06
CA ALA A 336 10.91 -9.59 -9.39
C ALA A 336 9.43 -9.26 -9.62
N MET A 337 8.67 -10.18 -10.25
CA MET A 337 7.29 -9.92 -10.67
C MET A 337 6.26 -10.28 -9.62
N ARG A 338 6.42 -11.40 -8.89
CA ARG A 338 5.46 -11.81 -7.88
C ARG A 338 5.58 -10.95 -6.63
N ILE A 339 4.44 -10.46 -6.16
CA ILE A 339 4.33 -9.58 -4.99
C ILE A 339 3.38 -10.17 -3.95
N PRO A 340 3.55 -9.87 -2.65
CA PRO A 340 2.52 -10.15 -1.67
C PRO A 340 1.27 -9.34 -1.99
N MET A 341 0.09 -9.89 -1.77
CA MET A 341 -1.15 -9.14 -1.88
C MET A 341 -2.22 -9.71 -0.96
N MET A 342 -2.70 -8.88 -0.04
CA MET A 342 -3.72 -9.22 0.92
C MET A 342 -4.77 -8.11 0.95
N ILE A 343 -6.04 -8.48 1.03
CA ILE A 343 -7.15 -7.55 1.21
C ILE A 343 -8.05 -8.10 2.32
N SER A 344 -8.26 -7.31 3.36
CA SER A 344 -9.20 -7.62 4.44
C SER A 344 -10.28 -6.55 4.50
N TRP A 345 -11.51 -6.98 4.65
CA TRP A 345 -12.67 -6.16 5.02
C TRP A 345 -13.61 -7.04 5.84
N PRO A 346 -13.51 -7.00 7.17
CA PRO A 346 -14.18 -7.96 8.05
C PRO A 346 -15.69 -8.09 7.82
N GLU A 347 -16.37 -6.98 7.53
CA GLU A 347 -17.84 -7.01 7.26
C GLU A 347 -18.22 -7.69 5.94
N LYS A 348 -17.31 -7.82 4.97
CA LYS A 348 -17.67 -8.18 3.58
C LYS A 348 -16.85 -9.31 2.97
N ILE A 349 -15.60 -9.47 3.38
CA ILE A 349 -14.68 -10.43 2.77
C ILE A 349 -14.45 -11.58 3.73
N ALA A 350 -14.87 -12.78 3.32
CA ALA A 350 -14.58 -13.99 4.06
C ALA A 350 -13.10 -14.37 3.90
N PRO A 351 -12.44 -14.78 5.00
CA PRO A 351 -11.04 -15.17 4.97
C PRO A 351 -10.78 -16.35 4.04
N ARG A 352 -9.76 -16.25 3.20
CA ARG A 352 -9.29 -17.35 2.34
C ARG A 352 -7.89 -17.10 1.78
N ARG A 353 -7.27 -18.20 1.39
CA ARG A 353 -6.09 -18.16 0.51
C ARG A 353 -6.55 -18.41 -0.92
N ASP A 354 -6.34 -17.45 -1.80
CA ASP A 354 -6.69 -17.57 -3.21
C ASP A 354 -5.43 -17.85 -4.04
N SER A 355 -5.39 -19.04 -4.66
CA SER A 355 -4.29 -19.47 -5.53
C SER A 355 -4.71 -19.60 -7.00
N THR A 356 -5.91 -19.16 -7.35
CA THR A 356 -6.48 -19.30 -8.69
C THR A 356 -6.60 -17.97 -9.42
N LEU A 357 -7.01 -16.92 -8.72
CA LEU A 357 -7.14 -15.59 -9.30
C LEU A 357 -5.75 -15.00 -9.59
N MET A 358 -5.50 -14.68 -10.86
CA MET A 358 -4.36 -13.84 -11.23
C MET A 358 -4.78 -12.37 -11.08
N ILE A 359 -4.11 -11.65 -10.20
CA ILE A 359 -4.35 -10.23 -9.95
C ILE A 359 -3.09 -9.44 -10.23
N ALA A 360 -3.18 -8.43 -11.08
CA ALA A 360 -2.10 -7.49 -11.29
C ALA A 360 -2.21 -6.32 -10.31
N PHE A 361 -1.06 -5.76 -9.94
CA PHE A 361 -0.99 -4.57 -9.09
C PHE A 361 -1.85 -3.41 -9.62
N ALA A 362 -1.90 -3.25 -10.94
CA ALA A 362 -2.71 -2.25 -11.61
C ALA A 362 -4.24 -2.48 -11.51
N ASP A 363 -4.70 -3.74 -11.34
CA ASP A 363 -6.12 -4.07 -11.20
C ASP A 363 -6.71 -3.56 -9.87
N LEU A 364 -5.85 -3.14 -8.94
CA LEU A 364 -6.28 -2.54 -7.68
C LEU A 364 -7.01 -1.22 -7.88
N TYR A 365 -6.70 -0.43 -8.93
CA TYR A 365 -7.42 0.81 -9.22
C TYR A 365 -8.94 0.59 -9.35
N PRO A 366 -9.42 -0.15 -10.36
CA PRO A 366 -10.86 -0.35 -10.52
C PRO A 366 -11.46 -1.23 -9.41
N SER A 367 -10.70 -2.21 -8.91
CA SER A 367 -11.20 -3.13 -7.89
C SER A 367 -11.47 -2.44 -6.55
N LEU A 368 -10.57 -1.58 -6.08
CA LEU A 368 -10.76 -0.81 -4.85
C LEU A 368 -11.94 0.16 -4.97
N LEU A 369 -12.05 0.90 -6.08
CA LEU A 369 -13.19 1.78 -6.31
C LEU A 369 -14.52 1.01 -6.31
N SER A 370 -14.57 -0.14 -6.95
CA SER A 370 -15.78 -0.98 -6.97
C SER A 370 -16.11 -1.56 -5.59
N LEU A 371 -15.12 -2.05 -4.82
CA LEU A 371 -15.31 -2.48 -3.44
C LEU A 371 -15.86 -1.37 -2.55
N MET A 372 -15.44 -0.13 -2.79
CA MET A 372 -15.90 1.05 -2.06
C MET A 372 -17.25 1.59 -2.55
N GLY A 373 -17.84 0.97 -3.59
CA GLY A 373 -19.16 1.33 -4.12
C GLY A 373 -19.14 2.36 -5.25
N PHE A 374 -17.97 2.61 -5.86
CA PHE A 374 -17.76 3.64 -6.89
C PHE A 374 -17.47 3.06 -8.28
N LYS A 375 -18.03 1.90 -8.60
CA LYS A 375 -17.85 1.25 -9.91
C LYS A 375 -18.20 2.15 -11.09
N GLU A 376 -19.31 2.88 -10.99
CA GLU A 376 -19.80 3.77 -12.05
C GLU A 376 -18.94 5.05 -12.23
N GLN A 377 -18.04 5.32 -11.30
CA GLN A 377 -17.11 6.44 -11.33
C GLN A 377 -15.74 6.07 -11.88
N ILE A 378 -15.52 4.81 -12.23
CA ILE A 378 -14.27 4.36 -12.86
C ILE A 378 -14.17 5.00 -14.24
N PRO A 379 -13.09 5.77 -14.52
CA PRO A 379 -12.90 6.41 -15.81
C PRO A 379 -12.82 5.40 -16.96
N ALA A 380 -13.34 5.76 -18.12
CA ALA A 380 -13.37 4.88 -19.30
C ALA A 380 -11.97 4.57 -19.87
N GLU A 381 -10.97 5.41 -19.56
CA GLU A 381 -9.57 5.24 -19.94
C GLU A 381 -8.81 4.20 -19.12
N VAL A 382 -9.36 3.71 -18.01
CA VAL A 382 -8.78 2.63 -17.20
C VAL A 382 -8.69 1.36 -18.04
N GLN A 383 -7.51 0.75 -18.06
CA GLN A 383 -7.18 -0.38 -18.94
C GLN A 383 -7.14 -1.72 -18.21
N THR A 384 -7.31 -1.70 -16.90
CA THR A 384 -7.15 -2.85 -16.01
C THR A 384 -8.50 -3.40 -15.55
N PHE A 385 -8.49 -4.55 -14.88
CA PHE A 385 -9.72 -5.31 -14.62
C PHE A 385 -10.29 -5.02 -13.23
N ASP A 386 -11.60 -4.81 -13.16
CA ASP A 386 -12.34 -4.81 -11.90
C ASP A 386 -12.55 -6.25 -11.43
N LEU A 387 -11.81 -6.64 -10.40
CA LEU A 387 -11.85 -7.96 -9.78
C LEU A 387 -12.65 -7.96 -8.46
N SER A 388 -13.38 -6.88 -8.15
CA SER A 388 -14.12 -6.74 -6.89
C SER A 388 -15.10 -7.88 -6.64
N ALA A 389 -15.79 -8.34 -7.67
CA ALA A 389 -16.71 -9.48 -7.57
C ALA A 389 -15.98 -10.76 -7.13
N SER A 390 -14.82 -11.06 -7.72
CA SER A 390 -13.99 -12.21 -7.34
C SER A 390 -13.38 -12.06 -5.94
N ILE A 391 -13.04 -10.82 -5.54
CA ILE A 391 -12.53 -10.54 -4.20
C ILE A 391 -13.59 -10.78 -3.13
N LEU A 392 -14.85 -10.43 -3.40
CA LEU A 392 -15.99 -10.61 -2.49
C LEU A 392 -16.55 -12.05 -2.50
N SER A 393 -16.39 -12.79 -3.62
CA SER A 393 -16.93 -14.13 -3.77
C SER A 393 -16.20 -15.17 -2.93
N LEU A 394 -16.93 -16.20 -2.52
CA LEU A 394 -16.40 -17.40 -1.88
C LEU A 394 -16.16 -18.55 -2.89
N GLU A 395 -16.49 -18.31 -4.18
CA GLU A 395 -16.39 -19.31 -5.28
C GLU A 395 -15.11 -19.10 -6.10
#